data_c11e6dacbe0c3dcc38da69d34a703852
#
_entry.id   c11e6dacbe0c3dcc38da69d34a703852
#
_cell.length_a   1.000
_cell.length_b   1.000
_cell.length_c   1.000
_cell.angle_alpha   90.00
_cell.angle_beta   90.00
_cell.angle_gamma   90.00
#
_symmetry.space_group_name_H-M   'P 1'
#
loop_
_entity.id
_entity.type
_entity.pdbx_description
1 polymer ?
#
loop_
_entity_poly.entity_id
_entity_poly.type
_entity_poly.pdbx_seq_one_letter_code
_entity_poly.pdbx_strand_id
1 'polypeptide(L)'
;MNECKPLTLEDFDRLNDSFRFETTLEATPERVFEVFEDPESWPIWARAIKKVTWTSPKPFAVGTTRDVDIVGGLVAHERFFVWEPPHRMAFYFVGTNKPAVTSLAEYYELQPLSGGRTRFIWRVAYESRSRMRYVSPLLRPAVRLFMARIVKGLERYVRELPPAETASTPSREVRAYG
;
A
#
# COMPACT_ATOMS: atom_id res chain seq x y z
N MET A 1 4.03 17.05 -15.98
CA MET A 1 4.11 16.30 -14.72
C MET A 1 4.79 17.18 -13.68
N ASN A 2 4.29 17.23 -12.45
CA ASN A 2 4.96 17.91 -11.34
C ASN A 2 5.84 16.89 -10.64
N GLU A 3 7.15 17.04 -10.74
CA GLU A 3 8.11 16.16 -10.12
C GLU A 3 8.06 16.23 -8.60
N CYS A 4 8.21 15.09 -7.96
CA CYS A 4 8.33 14.93 -6.51
C CYS A 4 9.76 14.52 -6.15
N LYS A 5 10.22 14.96 -4.98
CA LYS A 5 11.52 14.54 -4.46
C LYS A 5 11.42 13.12 -3.92
N PRO A 6 12.35 12.23 -4.25
CA PRO A 6 12.44 10.91 -3.63
C PRO A 6 12.56 11.01 -2.12
N LEU A 7 11.94 10.06 -1.42
CA LEU A 7 12.08 9.85 0.01
C LEU A 7 12.64 8.46 0.29
N THR A 8 13.31 8.32 1.43
CA THR A 8 13.91 7.08 1.94
C THR A 8 13.23 6.63 3.23
N LEU A 9 13.62 5.47 3.78
CA LEU A 9 13.09 5.00 5.06
C LEU A 9 13.41 5.96 6.21
N GLU A 10 14.58 6.62 6.20
CA GLU A 10 14.99 7.57 7.23
C GLU A 10 14.10 8.82 7.26
N ASP A 11 13.51 9.18 6.12
CA ASP A 11 12.64 10.35 6.03
C ASP A 11 11.34 10.19 6.82
N PHE A 12 10.86 8.96 7.05
CA PHE A 12 9.66 8.69 7.85
C PHE A 12 9.81 9.09 9.33
N ASP A 13 11.04 9.13 9.83
CA ASP A 13 11.33 9.54 11.21
C ASP A 13 11.73 11.02 11.29
N ARG A 14 12.27 11.56 10.20
CA ARG A 14 12.75 12.95 10.11
C ARG A 14 11.64 13.95 9.80
N LEU A 15 10.67 13.55 8.96
CA LEU A 15 9.60 14.46 8.54
C LEU A 15 8.52 14.57 9.63
N ASN A 16 8.26 15.80 10.09
CA ASN A 16 7.21 16.10 11.07
C ASN A 16 5.80 15.87 10.53
N ASP A 17 5.64 15.90 9.20
CA ASP A 17 4.38 15.62 8.52
C ASP A 17 4.30 14.14 8.16
N SER A 18 4.07 13.29 9.17
CA SER A 18 3.91 11.86 8.99
C SER A 18 2.67 11.33 9.71
N PHE A 19 2.12 10.23 9.18
CA PHE A 19 1.06 9.46 9.81
C PHE A 19 1.53 8.03 10.02
N ARG A 20 1.08 7.43 11.10
CA ARG A 20 1.22 6.01 11.37
C ARG A 20 -0.13 5.43 11.75
N PHE A 21 -0.48 4.34 11.11
CA PHE A 21 -1.65 3.52 11.40
C PHE A 21 -1.20 2.10 11.68
N GLU A 22 -1.92 1.44 12.57
CA GLU A 22 -1.66 0.06 12.93
C GLU A 22 -2.99 -0.64 13.19
N THR A 23 -3.14 -1.86 12.65
CA THR A 23 -4.32 -2.68 12.84
C THR A 23 -4.00 -4.15 12.68
N THR A 24 -4.93 -5.02 13.07
CA THR A 24 -4.88 -6.47 12.83
C THR A 24 -5.80 -6.82 11.66
N LEU A 25 -5.27 -7.55 10.68
CA LEU A 25 -6.00 -8.07 9.55
C LEU A 25 -6.25 -9.59 9.73
N GLU A 26 -7.44 -10.04 9.40
CA GLU A 26 -7.87 -11.44 9.52
C GLU A 26 -7.44 -12.27 8.30
N ALA A 27 -6.17 -12.21 7.94
CA ALA A 27 -5.53 -12.99 6.90
C ALA A 27 -4.02 -13.08 7.14
N THR A 28 -3.33 -14.02 6.50
CA THR A 28 -1.87 -14.15 6.56
C THR A 28 -1.16 -13.04 5.80
N PRO A 29 0.12 -12.74 6.09
CA PRO A 29 0.89 -11.74 5.36
C PRO A 29 0.90 -11.98 3.85
N GLU A 30 1.01 -13.23 3.41
CA GLU A 30 1.01 -13.62 2.00
C GLU A 30 -0.29 -13.18 1.32
N ARG A 31 -1.43 -13.50 1.97
CA ARG A 31 -2.75 -13.15 1.43
C ARG A 31 -2.98 -11.65 1.36
N VAL A 32 -2.51 -10.91 2.37
CA VAL A 32 -2.57 -9.44 2.37
C VAL A 32 -1.67 -8.86 1.30
N PHE A 33 -0.48 -9.43 1.09
CA PHE A 33 0.45 -8.95 0.06
C PHE A 33 -0.10 -9.17 -1.35
N GLU A 34 -0.79 -10.30 -1.61
CA GLU A 34 -1.51 -10.55 -2.86
C GLU A 34 -2.56 -9.45 -3.14
N VAL A 35 -3.29 -8.99 -2.10
CA VAL A 35 -4.23 -7.87 -2.23
C VAL A 35 -3.52 -6.60 -2.69
N PHE A 36 -2.31 -6.33 -2.21
CA PHE A 36 -1.54 -5.15 -2.64
C PHE A 36 -0.98 -5.28 -4.06
N GLU A 37 -0.71 -6.49 -4.53
CA GLU A 37 -0.29 -6.75 -5.92
C GLU A 37 -1.44 -6.71 -6.92
N ASP A 38 -2.67 -6.96 -6.47
CA ASP A 38 -3.86 -6.95 -7.32
C ASP A 38 -4.33 -5.52 -7.59
N PRO A 39 -4.21 -4.99 -8.81
CA PRO A 39 -4.63 -3.63 -9.13
C PRO A 39 -6.13 -3.41 -9.00
N GLU A 40 -6.94 -4.46 -9.16
CA GLU A 40 -8.40 -4.39 -9.09
C GLU A 40 -8.92 -4.32 -7.65
N SER A 41 -8.12 -4.72 -6.67
CA SER A 41 -8.47 -4.66 -5.26
C SER A 41 -8.52 -3.23 -4.72
N TRP A 42 -7.60 -2.37 -5.16
CA TRP A 42 -7.38 -1.03 -4.62
C TRP A 42 -8.63 -0.13 -4.64
N PRO A 43 -9.39 -0.03 -5.74
CA PRO A 43 -10.61 0.78 -5.77
C PRO A 43 -11.70 0.29 -4.82
N ILE A 44 -11.67 -0.98 -4.43
CA ILE A 44 -12.69 -1.60 -3.58
C ILE A 44 -12.47 -1.17 -2.13
N TRP A 45 -11.26 -1.32 -1.61
CA TRP A 45 -10.96 -1.02 -0.22
C TRP A 45 -10.47 0.42 0.02
N ALA A 46 -9.74 1.00 -0.92
CA ALA A 46 -9.26 2.37 -0.86
C ALA A 46 -10.09 3.27 -1.80
N ARG A 47 -11.30 3.59 -1.40
CA ARG A 47 -12.30 4.32 -2.25
C ARG A 47 -11.82 5.67 -2.83
N ALA A 48 -10.69 6.19 -2.34
CA ALA A 48 -10.03 7.34 -2.94
C ALA A 48 -9.30 6.99 -4.23
N ILE A 49 -8.96 5.73 -4.44
CA ILE A 49 -8.31 5.22 -5.63
C ILE A 49 -9.37 4.79 -6.63
N LYS A 50 -9.25 5.23 -7.88
CA LYS A 50 -10.14 4.85 -8.98
C LYS A 50 -9.58 3.71 -9.80
N LYS A 51 -8.26 3.70 -9.95
CA LYS A 51 -7.55 2.71 -10.75
C LYS A 51 -6.10 2.63 -10.33
N VAL A 52 -5.54 1.44 -10.38
CA VAL A 52 -4.09 1.19 -10.31
C VAL A 52 -3.67 0.53 -11.61
N THR A 53 -2.56 0.98 -12.18
CA THR A 53 -1.98 0.40 -13.39
C THR A 53 -0.50 0.16 -13.17
N TRP A 54 -0.08 -1.11 -13.10
CA TRP A 54 1.33 -1.44 -13.06
C TRP A 54 1.99 -1.09 -14.39
N THR A 55 3.03 -0.26 -14.35
CA THR A 55 3.80 0.17 -15.52
C THR A 55 5.09 -0.63 -15.69
N SER A 56 5.44 -1.46 -14.71
CA SER A 56 6.50 -2.47 -14.80
C SER A 56 5.91 -3.87 -14.96
N PRO A 57 6.55 -4.77 -15.70
CA PRO A 57 6.12 -6.18 -15.79
C PRO A 57 6.41 -6.95 -14.49
N LYS A 58 5.70 -8.07 -14.27
CA LYS A 58 6.07 -9.05 -13.24
C LYS A 58 7.34 -9.82 -13.66
N PRO A 59 8.14 -10.33 -12.70
CA PRO A 59 7.98 -10.22 -11.26
C PRO A 59 8.31 -8.82 -10.74
N PHE A 60 7.54 -8.35 -9.75
CA PHE A 60 7.78 -7.05 -9.13
C PHE A 60 8.99 -7.10 -8.19
N ALA A 61 9.73 -5.98 -8.12
CA ALA A 61 10.95 -5.83 -7.33
C ALA A 61 11.19 -4.36 -6.97
N VAL A 62 12.28 -4.07 -6.30
CA VAL A 62 12.76 -2.70 -6.15
C VAL A 62 12.94 -2.05 -7.52
N GLY A 63 12.42 -0.84 -7.69
CA GLY A 63 12.38 -0.12 -8.96
C GLY A 63 11.09 -0.29 -9.75
N THR A 64 10.22 -1.25 -9.41
CA THR A 64 8.88 -1.38 -9.99
C THR A 64 8.12 -0.07 -9.90
N THR A 65 7.32 0.21 -10.93
CA THR A 65 6.51 1.44 -11.04
C THR A 65 5.06 1.12 -11.30
N ARG A 66 4.18 2.03 -10.84
CA ARG A 66 2.74 2.02 -11.14
C ARG A 66 2.18 3.43 -11.22
N ASP A 67 1.06 3.57 -11.90
CA ASP A 67 0.25 4.77 -11.95
C ASP A 67 -1.02 4.56 -11.12
N VAL A 68 -1.40 5.56 -10.33
CA VAL A 68 -2.57 5.54 -9.47
C VAL A 68 -3.47 6.73 -9.78
N ASP A 69 -4.67 6.44 -10.29
CA ASP A 69 -5.72 7.41 -10.51
C ASP A 69 -6.51 7.63 -9.22
N ILE A 70 -6.50 8.83 -8.71
CA ILE A 70 -7.13 9.22 -7.44
C ILE A 70 -8.36 10.09 -7.73
N VAL A 71 -9.35 10.04 -6.84
CA VAL A 71 -10.55 10.91 -6.92
C VAL A 71 -10.14 12.38 -7.01
N GLY A 72 -10.93 13.19 -7.74
CA GLY A 72 -10.56 14.57 -8.04
C GLY A 72 -9.61 14.72 -9.22
N GLY A 73 -9.31 13.64 -9.95
CA GLY A 73 -8.48 13.63 -11.15
C GLY A 73 -6.99 13.87 -10.86
N LEU A 74 -6.52 13.51 -9.68
CA LEU A 74 -5.10 13.39 -9.37
C LEU A 74 -4.57 12.08 -9.92
N VAL A 75 -3.44 12.11 -10.61
CA VAL A 75 -2.68 10.92 -11.03
C VAL A 75 -1.32 10.99 -10.35
N ALA A 76 -0.97 9.94 -9.63
CA ALA A 76 0.32 9.76 -9.01
C ALA A 76 1.12 8.69 -9.75
N HIS A 77 2.38 8.99 -10.06
CA HIS A 77 3.36 8.04 -10.59
C HIS A 77 4.24 7.58 -9.43
N GLU A 78 4.21 6.30 -9.14
CA GLU A 78 4.86 5.72 -7.98
C GLU A 78 6.02 4.82 -8.38
N ARG A 79 7.08 4.81 -7.54
CA ARG A 79 8.22 3.89 -7.68
C ARG A 79 8.50 3.22 -6.34
N PHE A 80 8.61 1.90 -6.37
CA PHE A 80 8.92 1.09 -5.19
C PHE A 80 10.43 1.11 -4.91
N PHE A 81 10.80 1.39 -3.67
CA PHE A 81 12.19 1.37 -3.19
C PHE A 81 12.42 0.33 -2.08
N VAL A 82 11.33 -0.30 -1.57
CA VAL A 82 11.36 -1.53 -0.79
C VAL A 82 10.34 -2.49 -1.40
N TRP A 83 10.74 -3.73 -1.62
CA TRP A 83 9.88 -4.80 -2.12
C TRP A 83 10.35 -6.13 -1.55
N GLU A 84 9.76 -6.56 -0.45
CA GLU A 84 10.13 -7.74 0.32
C GLU A 84 8.89 -8.56 0.68
N PRO A 85 8.29 -9.25 -0.29
CA PRO A 85 7.09 -10.07 -0.05
C PRO A 85 7.42 -11.23 0.89
N PRO A 86 6.51 -11.62 1.80
CA PRO A 86 5.22 -10.97 2.02
C PRO A 86 5.25 -9.92 3.13
N HIS A 87 6.41 -9.38 3.50
CA HIS A 87 6.57 -8.64 4.75
C HIS A 87 6.57 -7.12 4.61
N ARG A 88 7.20 -6.58 3.56
CA ARG A 88 7.38 -5.13 3.45
C ARG A 88 7.33 -4.63 2.00
N MET A 89 6.74 -3.47 1.83
CA MET A 89 6.88 -2.67 0.62
C MET A 89 6.90 -1.19 0.97
N ALA A 90 7.61 -0.40 0.18
CA ALA A 90 7.58 1.05 0.26
C ALA A 90 7.72 1.66 -1.13
N PHE A 91 7.02 2.75 -1.36
CA PHE A 91 7.09 3.51 -2.60
C PHE A 91 7.07 5.01 -2.32
N TYR A 92 7.55 5.77 -3.27
CA TYR A 92 7.44 7.22 -3.26
C TYR A 92 6.81 7.72 -4.56
N PHE A 93 6.22 8.90 -4.52
CA PHE A 93 5.73 9.57 -5.70
C PHE A 93 6.89 10.13 -6.50
N VAL A 94 7.07 9.67 -7.72
CA VAL A 94 8.02 10.24 -8.71
C VAL A 94 7.48 11.58 -9.23
N GLY A 95 6.17 11.67 -9.37
CA GLY A 95 5.50 12.89 -9.80
C GLY A 95 3.99 12.75 -9.83
N THR A 96 3.33 13.89 -10.04
CA THR A 96 1.87 13.98 -10.14
C THR A 96 1.45 14.89 -11.28
N ASN A 97 0.24 14.68 -11.83
CA ASN A 97 -0.31 15.56 -12.84
C ASN A 97 -0.76 16.94 -12.29
N LYS A 98 -0.99 17.04 -10.97
CA LYS A 98 -1.38 18.26 -10.26
C LYS A 98 -0.37 18.59 -9.16
N PRO A 99 -0.12 19.88 -8.86
CA PRO A 99 0.84 20.25 -7.81
C PRO A 99 0.29 20.00 -6.40
N ALA A 100 0.15 18.73 -6.00
CA ALA A 100 -0.44 18.34 -4.72
C ALA A 100 0.58 18.39 -3.58
N VAL A 101 1.72 17.73 -3.77
CA VAL A 101 2.78 17.60 -2.77
C VAL A 101 4.15 17.88 -3.39
N THR A 102 5.15 18.13 -2.56
CA THR A 102 6.56 18.22 -2.97
C THR A 102 7.24 16.86 -2.91
N SER A 103 6.84 16.03 -1.95
CA SER A 103 7.25 14.65 -1.79
C SER A 103 6.18 13.88 -1.01
N LEU A 104 6.03 12.60 -1.30
CA LEU A 104 5.20 11.67 -0.55
C LEU A 104 5.79 10.27 -0.71
N ALA A 105 5.85 9.55 0.40
CA ALA A 105 6.18 8.13 0.43
C ALA A 105 5.27 7.38 1.39
N GLU A 106 5.06 6.11 1.09
CA GLU A 106 4.30 5.18 1.92
C GLU A 106 5.14 3.94 2.22
N TYR A 107 5.01 3.44 3.44
CA TYR A 107 5.64 2.22 3.91
C TYR A 107 4.60 1.31 4.53
N TYR A 108 4.59 0.07 4.10
CA TYR A 108 3.70 -1.00 4.53
C TYR A 108 4.52 -2.12 5.13
N GLU A 109 4.12 -2.57 6.32
CA GLU A 109 4.75 -3.69 7.01
C GLU A 109 3.70 -4.69 7.48
N LEU A 110 3.95 -5.96 7.23
CA LEU A 110 3.09 -7.09 7.54
C LEU A 110 3.84 -8.05 8.47
N GLN A 111 3.44 -8.09 9.72
CA GLN A 111 4.02 -8.97 10.74
C GLN A 111 3.05 -10.12 11.01
N PRO A 112 3.48 -11.38 10.89
CA PRO A 112 2.61 -12.53 11.17
C PRO A 112 2.22 -12.57 12.66
N LEU A 113 0.94 -12.88 12.90
CA LEU A 113 0.38 -13.12 14.21
C LEU A 113 -0.17 -14.55 14.29
N SER A 114 -0.37 -15.05 15.51
CA SER A 114 -1.03 -16.34 15.72
C SER A 114 -2.44 -16.37 15.12
N GLY A 115 -2.88 -17.55 14.68
CA GLY A 115 -4.21 -17.76 14.11
C GLY A 115 -4.37 -17.24 12.68
N GLY A 116 -3.28 -17.17 11.88
CA GLY A 116 -3.35 -16.78 10.48
C GLY A 116 -3.70 -15.31 10.26
N ARG A 117 -3.37 -14.47 11.23
CA ARG A 117 -3.63 -13.02 11.20
C ARG A 117 -2.35 -12.24 10.94
N THR A 118 -2.50 -10.97 10.58
CA THR A 118 -1.38 -10.06 10.29
C THR A 118 -1.53 -8.76 11.06
N ARG A 119 -0.47 -8.36 11.74
CA ARG A 119 -0.32 -6.98 12.20
C ARG A 119 0.13 -6.14 11.03
N PHE A 120 -0.71 -5.22 10.61
CA PHE A 120 -0.44 -4.28 9.51
C PHE A 120 -0.03 -2.93 10.07
N ILE A 121 1.11 -2.42 9.61
CA ILE A 121 1.61 -1.09 9.93
C ILE A 121 1.72 -0.29 8.63
N TRP A 122 1.04 0.85 8.58
CA TRP A 122 1.11 1.79 7.47
C TRP A 122 1.69 3.12 7.94
N ARG A 123 2.75 3.55 7.31
CA ARG A 123 3.38 4.84 7.55
C ARG A 123 3.31 5.67 6.29
N VAL A 124 3.00 6.96 6.43
CA VAL A 124 2.98 7.93 5.33
C VAL A 124 3.83 9.11 5.75
N ALA A 125 4.78 9.50 4.91
CA ALA A 125 5.59 10.69 5.06
C ALA A 125 5.35 11.60 3.87
N TYR A 126 5.15 12.90 4.08
CA TYR A 126 4.96 13.84 2.99
C TYR A 126 5.50 15.22 3.33
N GLU A 127 5.84 15.97 2.28
CA GLU A 127 6.13 17.39 2.36
C GLU A 127 5.08 18.18 1.57
N SER A 128 4.40 19.08 2.23
CA SER A 128 3.46 20.01 1.59
C SER A 128 4.19 21.13 0.86
N ARG A 129 3.66 21.60 -0.25
CA ARG A 129 4.17 22.83 -0.89
C ARG A 129 4.06 24.03 0.06
N SER A 130 4.98 24.98 -0.08
CA SER A 130 5.24 26.04 0.90
C SER A 130 3.99 26.80 1.37
N ARG A 131 2.99 27.03 0.53
CA ARG A 131 1.71 27.65 0.90
C ARG A 131 0.78 26.71 1.68
N MET A 132 0.78 25.43 1.38
CA MET A 132 -0.03 24.42 2.07
C MET A 132 0.51 24.10 3.48
N ARG A 133 1.80 24.33 3.73
CA ARG A 133 2.43 24.09 5.05
C ARG A 133 1.72 24.83 6.19
N TYR A 134 1.20 26.03 5.95
CA TYR A 134 0.50 26.80 6.97
C TYR A 134 -0.94 26.33 7.23
N VAL A 135 -1.55 25.65 6.25
CA VAL A 135 -2.91 25.10 6.37
C VAL A 135 -2.89 23.63 6.80
N SER A 136 -1.79 22.94 6.55
CA SER A 136 -1.59 21.52 6.85
C SER A 136 -1.92 21.14 8.31
N PRO A 137 -1.48 21.89 9.35
CA PRO A 137 -1.80 21.55 10.73
C PRO A 137 -3.30 21.54 11.02
N LEU A 138 -4.05 22.48 10.46
CA LEU A 138 -5.51 22.56 10.61
C LEU A 138 -6.24 21.39 9.93
N LEU A 139 -5.73 20.96 8.78
CA LEU A 139 -6.32 19.87 7.99
C LEU A 139 -5.89 18.49 8.48
N ARG A 140 -4.84 18.39 9.27
CA ARG A 140 -4.27 17.13 9.75
C ARG A 140 -5.29 16.16 10.37
N PRO A 141 -6.24 16.61 11.25
CA PRO A 141 -7.25 15.70 11.80
C PRO A 141 -8.17 15.12 10.71
N ALA A 142 -8.57 15.94 9.74
CA ALA A 142 -9.42 15.49 8.63
C ALA A 142 -8.70 14.50 7.72
N VAL A 143 -7.44 14.75 7.39
CA VAL A 143 -6.58 13.83 6.64
C VAL A 143 -6.40 12.52 7.42
N ARG A 144 -6.13 12.58 8.72
CA ARG A 144 -6.01 11.39 9.56
C ARG A 144 -7.30 10.56 9.56
N LEU A 145 -8.45 11.21 9.69
CA LEU A 145 -9.75 10.52 9.65
C LEU A 145 -10.01 9.88 8.28
N PHE A 146 -9.64 10.57 7.21
CA PHE A 146 -9.75 10.05 5.85
C PHE A 146 -8.87 8.79 5.68
N MET A 147 -7.61 8.84 6.09
CA MET A 147 -6.69 7.69 6.02
C MET A 147 -7.15 6.53 6.92
N ALA A 148 -7.67 6.82 8.12
CA ALA A 148 -8.25 5.79 8.98
C ALA A 148 -9.44 5.04 8.33
N ARG A 149 -10.21 5.72 7.47
CA ARG A 149 -11.29 5.07 6.69
C ARG A 149 -10.71 4.12 5.62
N ILE A 150 -9.56 4.45 5.04
CA ILE A 150 -8.86 3.56 4.10
C ILE A 150 -8.43 2.28 4.83
N VAL A 151 -7.83 2.39 6.01
CA VAL A 151 -7.46 1.23 6.84
C VAL A 151 -8.67 0.35 7.14
N LYS A 152 -9.80 0.95 7.57
CA LYS A 152 -11.05 0.21 7.81
C LYS A 152 -11.62 -0.44 6.55
N GLY A 153 -11.40 0.17 5.40
CA GLY A 153 -11.74 -0.42 4.10
C GLY A 153 -10.95 -1.70 3.85
N LEU A 154 -9.64 -1.66 4.07
CA LEU A 154 -8.76 -2.82 3.95
C LEU A 154 -9.15 -3.94 4.93
N GLU A 155 -9.39 -3.62 6.22
CA GLU A 155 -9.84 -4.58 7.22
C GLU A 155 -11.09 -5.34 6.77
N ARG A 156 -12.08 -4.61 6.24
CA ARG A 156 -13.31 -5.21 5.74
C ARG A 156 -13.05 -6.09 4.53
N TYR A 157 -12.32 -5.56 3.56
CA TYR A 157 -12.02 -6.28 2.32
C TYR A 157 -11.30 -7.60 2.59
N VAL A 158 -10.26 -7.57 3.42
CA VAL A 158 -9.48 -8.76 3.78
C VAL A 158 -10.33 -9.80 4.50
N ARG A 159 -11.25 -9.39 5.38
CA ARG A 159 -12.17 -10.30 6.08
C ARG A 159 -13.17 -10.99 5.16
N GLU A 160 -13.56 -10.32 4.07
CA GLU A 160 -14.51 -10.83 3.09
C GLU A 160 -13.84 -11.67 1.98
N LEU A 161 -12.51 -11.77 1.98
CA LEU A 161 -11.80 -12.62 1.04
C LEU A 161 -12.19 -14.10 1.23
N PRO A 162 -12.37 -14.86 0.14
CA PRO A 162 -12.54 -16.30 0.24
C PRO A 162 -11.31 -16.91 0.94
N PRO A 163 -11.50 -18.01 1.70
CA PRO A 163 -10.36 -18.75 2.26
C PRO A 163 -9.34 -19.05 1.18
N ALA A 164 -8.05 -18.96 1.51
CA ALA A 164 -7.02 -19.39 0.58
C ALA A 164 -7.32 -20.83 0.13
N GLU A 165 -7.41 -21.05 -1.17
CA GLU A 165 -7.49 -22.42 -1.69
C GLU A 165 -6.27 -23.18 -1.15
N THR A 166 -6.53 -24.11 -0.24
CA THR A 166 -5.50 -25.07 0.19
C THR A 166 -5.06 -25.78 -1.08
N ALA A 167 -3.82 -25.51 -1.52
CA ALA A 167 -3.22 -26.25 -2.63
C ALA A 167 -3.41 -27.73 -2.32
N SER A 168 -4.33 -28.38 -3.04
CA SER A 168 -4.58 -29.80 -2.94
C SER A 168 -3.29 -30.49 -3.34
N THR A 169 -2.58 -31.05 -2.38
CA THR A 169 -1.46 -31.94 -2.61
C THR A 169 -1.92 -33.02 -3.59
N PRO A 170 -1.35 -33.13 -4.78
CA PRO A 170 -1.72 -34.21 -5.68
C PRO A 170 -1.40 -35.52 -4.98
N SER A 171 -2.43 -36.30 -4.66
CA SER A 171 -2.30 -37.64 -4.14
C SER A 171 -1.44 -38.44 -5.11
N ARG A 172 -0.22 -38.73 -4.68
CA ARG A 172 0.71 -39.59 -5.41
C ARG A 172 0.16 -41.01 -5.31
N GLU A 173 -0.66 -41.42 -6.31
CA GLU A 173 -1.01 -42.81 -6.50
C GLU A 173 0.27 -43.59 -6.73
N VAL A 174 0.71 -44.29 -5.70
CA VAL A 174 1.74 -45.33 -5.84
C VAL A 174 1.06 -46.51 -6.54
N ARG A 175 1.19 -46.61 -7.86
CA ARG A 175 0.90 -47.85 -8.56
C ARG A 175 1.98 -48.85 -8.17
N ALA A 176 1.60 -49.80 -7.33
CA ALA A 176 2.36 -51.03 -7.14
C ALA A 176 2.21 -51.89 -8.39
N TYR A 177 3.29 -52.05 -9.12
CA TYR A 177 3.41 -53.13 -10.11
C TYR A 177 3.85 -54.37 -9.36
N GLY A 178 2.94 -55.37 -9.34
CA GLY A 178 3.24 -56.75 -9.04
C GLY A 178 3.75 -57.50 -10.30
#